data_50deccebf1113bcd615c724cb5d60d40
#
_entry.id   50deccebf1113bcd615c724cb5d60d40
#
_cell.length_a   1.000
_cell.length_b   1.000
_cell.length_c   1.000
_cell.angle_alpha   90.00
_cell.angle_beta   90.00
_cell.angle_gamma   90.00
#
_symmetry.space_group_name_H-M   'P 1'
#
loop_
_entity.id
_entity.type
_entity.pdbx_description
1 polymer ?
#
loop_
_entity_poly.entity_id
_entity_poly.type
_entity_poly.pdbx_seq_one_letter_code
_entity_poly.pdbx_strand_id
1 'polypeptide(L)'
;ELRETFIRTLKLDDEHIIAPHHSHLFAAIGSALNSKKDTPTALCELQKRLENKIQLDFEVERLDPLFETSADYDKFISRHSKHQVPIKDLATYTGKAFLGIDAGSTTTKAALVGEDGTLLYSFYHNNDGDPLGTTISAIKDIYRQLPEDVEIVHSCSTGYGEALIKSALMLDEGEVETVAHYYAAAFFEPDVDCILDIGGQDMKCIKIKNQTVDSVQLNEACSSGCGSFIETFAKSLNYTEIGRASCRER
;
A
#
# COMPACT_ATOMS: atom_id res chain seq x y z
N GLU A 1 1.43 -26.36 -6.97
CA GLU A 1 0.78 -26.34 -5.64
C GLU A 1 -0.60 -25.70 -5.70
N LEU A 2 -0.78 -24.40 -6.06
CA LEU A 2 -2.09 -23.73 -6.13
C LEU A 2 -3.05 -24.44 -7.10
N ARG A 3 -2.60 -24.78 -8.31
CA ARG A 3 -3.38 -25.52 -9.30
C ARG A 3 -3.84 -26.88 -8.79
N GLU A 4 -2.97 -27.64 -8.15
CA GLU A 4 -3.26 -28.96 -7.61
C GLU A 4 -4.28 -28.87 -6.47
N THR A 5 -4.15 -27.88 -5.61
CA THR A 5 -5.12 -27.60 -4.55
C THR A 5 -6.49 -27.26 -5.14
N PHE A 6 -6.55 -26.45 -6.19
CA PHE A 6 -7.78 -26.09 -6.88
C PHE A 6 -8.48 -27.32 -7.49
N ILE A 7 -7.73 -28.16 -8.22
CA ILE A 7 -8.20 -29.41 -8.80
C ILE A 7 -8.79 -30.31 -7.73
N ARG A 8 -8.06 -30.51 -6.64
CA ARG A 8 -8.49 -31.37 -5.52
C ARG A 8 -9.74 -30.82 -4.83
N THR A 9 -9.81 -29.52 -4.60
CA THR A 9 -10.94 -28.88 -3.90
C THR A 9 -12.20 -28.94 -4.72
N LEU A 10 -12.12 -28.72 -6.03
CA LEU A 10 -13.25 -28.80 -6.95
C LEU A 10 -13.53 -30.22 -7.44
N LYS A 11 -12.71 -31.21 -7.07
CA LYS A 11 -12.81 -32.61 -7.48
C LYS A 11 -12.92 -32.79 -9.00
N LEU A 12 -12.06 -32.02 -9.72
CA LEU A 12 -12.01 -32.09 -11.18
C LEU A 12 -11.30 -33.37 -11.61
N ASP A 13 -11.83 -34.03 -12.63
CA ASP A 13 -11.19 -35.13 -13.33
C ASP A 13 -10.34 -34.64 -14.51
N ASP A 14 -9.57 -35.56 -15.10
CA ASP A 14 -8.63 -35.23 -16.18
C ASP A 14 -9.31 -34.70 -17.45
N GLU A 15 -10.57 -35.03 -17.70
CA GLU A 15 -11.32 -34.53 -18.84
C GLU A 15 -11.72 -33.06 -18.69
N HIS A 16 -11.88 -32.61 -17.45
CA HIS A 16 -12.26 -31.22 -17.13
C HIS A 16 -11.06 -30.32 -16.80
N ILE A 17 -9.83 -30.84 -16.90
CA ILE A 17 -8.61 -30.09 -16.66
C ILE A 17 -7.88 -29.82 -17.96
N ILE A 18 -7.87 -28.59 -18.40
CA ILE A 18 -7.09 -28.13 -19.53
C ILE A 18 -5.94 -27.24 -19.03
N ALA A 19 -4.76 -27.81 -18.95
CA ALA A 19 -3.56 -27.12 -18.48
C ALA A 19 -2.39 -27.27 -19.49
N PRO A 20 -2.48 -26.65 -20.66
CA PRO A 20 -1.44 -26.78 -21.69
C PRO A 20 -0.12 -26.19 -21.25
N HIS A 21 0.96 -26.69 -21.85
CA HIS A 21 2.26 -26.06 -21.77
C HIS A 21 2.15 -24.60 -22.25
N HIS A 22 2.83 -23.67 -21.61
CA HIS A 22 2.79 -22.25 -21.95
C HIS A 22 1.45 -21.54 -21.69
N SER A 23 0.60 -22.04 -20.78
CA SER A 23 -0.66 -21.37 -20.40
C SER A 23 -0.47 -19.94 -19.90
N HIS A 24 0.71 -19.60 -19.38
CA HIS A 24 1.09 -18.22 -18.99
C HIS A 24 1.16 -17.24 -20.19
N LEU A 25 1.21 -17.76 -21.43
CA LEU A 25 1.20 -16.93 -22.65
C LEU A 25 -0.21 -16.81 -23.26
N PHE A 26 -1.24 -17.35 -22.64
CA PHE A 26 -2.59 -17.41 -23.26
C PHE A 26 -3.14 -16.06 -23.63
N ALA A 27 -2.92 -15.03 -22.83
CA ALA A 27 -3.36 -13.67 -23.16
C ALA A 27 -2.68 -13.16 -24.46
N ALA A 28 -1.39 -13.37 -24.59
CA ALA A 28 -0.64 -12.99 -25.79
C ALA A 28 -1.03 -13.83 -27.02
N ILE A 29 -1.22 -15.14 -26.84
CA ILE A 29 -1.70 -16.05 -27.88
C ILE A 29 -3.10 -15.65 -28.34
N GLY A 30 -4.02 -15.38 -27.39
CA GLY A 30 -5.36 -14.92 -27.69
C GLY A 30 -5.37 -13.60 -28.47
N SER A 31 -4.53 -12.65 -28.08
CA SER A 31 -4.35 -11.38 -28.79
C SER A 31 -3.84 -11.60 -30.24
N ALA A 32 -2.87 -12.50 -30.42
CA ALA A 32 -2.36 -12.83 -31.74
C ALA A 32 -3.43 -13.52 -32.62
N LEU A 33 -4.17 -14.47 -32.07
CA LEU A 33 -5.25 -15.16 -32.77
C LEU A 33 -6.42 -14.23 -33.13
N ASN A 34 -6.71 -13.27 -32.29
CA ASN A 34 -7.76 -12.27 -32.55
C ASN A 34 -7.29 -11.10 -33.44
N SER A 35 -6.03 -11.05 -33.81
CA SER A 35 -5.46 -10.04 -34.70
C SER A 35 -6.02 -10.23 -36.11
N LYS A 36 -7.10 -9.52 -36.44
CA LYS A 36 -7.65 -9.42 -37.80
C LYS A 36 -6.96 -8.27 -38.50
N LYS A 37 -6.11 -8.55 -39.50
CA LYS A 37 -5.45 -7.51 -40.28
C LYS A 37 -5.93 -7.59 -41.70
N ASP A 38 -6.67 -6.60 -42.11
CA ASP A 38 -7.05 -6.41 -43.50
C ASP A 38 -5.88 -5.85 -44.37
N THR A 39 -4.95 -5.17 -43.68
CA THR A 39 -3.74 -4.60 -44.30
C THR A 39 -2.48 -4.92 -43.49
N PRO A 40 -1.52 -5.69 -44.03
CA PRO A 40 -0.26 -5.93 -43.36
C PRO A 40 0.59 -4.66 -43.28
N THR A 41 1.16 -4.38 -42.12
CA THR A 41 2.13 -3.29 -41.95
C THR A 41 3.52 -3.78 -42.33
N ALA A 42 4.20 -3.09 -43.19
CA ALA A 42 5.56 -3.44 -43.60
C ALA A 42 6.55 -3.26 -42.44
N LEU A 43 7.52 -4.15 -42.29
CA LEU A 43 8.53 -4.10 -41.23
C LEU A 43 9.29 -2.76 -41.19
N CYS A 44 9.62 -2.21 -42.38
CA CYS A 44 10.26 -0.90 -42.49
C CYS A 44 9.40 0.27 -41.94
N GLU A 45 8.09 0.13 -42.05
CA GLU A 45 7.16 1.12 -41.46
C GLU A 45 7.13 1.03 -39.94
N LEU A 46 7.18 -0.18 -39.37
CA LEU A 46 7.31 -0.40 -37.95
C LEU A 46 8.62 0.15 -37.40
N GLN A 47 9.74 -0.09 -38.11
CA GLN A 47 11.04 0.45 -37.75
C GLN A 47 11.03 1.98 -37.72
N LYS A 48 10.49 2.62 -38.76
CA LYS A 48 10.37 4.08 -38.81
C LYS A 48 9.52 4.64 -37.64
N ARG A 49 8.45 3.95 -37.25
CA ARG A 49 7.65 4.35 -36.10
C ARG A 49 8.40 4.22 -34.78
N LEU A 50 9.26 3.21 -34.63
CA LEU A 50 10.10 3.02 -33.45
C LEU A 50 11.28 4.01 -33.40
N GLU A 51 11.85 4.37 -34.55
CA GLU A 51 12.93 5.35 -34.65
C GLU A 51 12.46 6.78 -34.45
N ASN A 52 11.27 7.10 -34.93
CA ASN A 52 10.58 8.35 -34.56
C ASN A 52 10.13 8.21 -33.12
N LYS A 53 10.75 8.97 -32.21
CA LYS A 53 10.22 9.11 -30.82
C LYS A 53 8.72 9.36 -30.96
N ILE A 54 7.92 8.41 -30.48
CA ILE A 54 6.48 8.56 -30.43
C ILE A 54 6.22 9.79 -29.57
N GLN A 55 5.99 10.95 -30.19
CA GLN A 55 5.38 12.04 -29.50
C GLN A 55 3.95 11.56 -29.25
N LEU A 56 3.74 11.07 -28.05
CA LEU A 56 2.40 10.83 -27.54
C LEU A 56 1.82 12.23 -27.30
N ASP A 57 1.14 12.76 -28.30
CA ASP A 57 0.25 13.94 -28.16
C ASP A 57 -0.98 13.57 -27.31
N PHE A 58 -0.72 13.05 -26.12
CA PHE A 58 -1.67 13.02 -25.02
C PHE A 58 -1.48 14.30 -24.19
N GLU A 59 -1.60 15.46 -24.82
CA GLU A 59 -1.85 16.65 -24.03
C GLU A 59 -3.29 16.64 -23.52
N VAL A 60 -3.47 15.88 -22.47
CA VAL A 60 -4.52 16.18 -21.49
C VAL A 60 -4.23 17.60 -20.98
N GLU A 61 -5.24 18.44 -20.89
CA GLU A 61 -5.13 19.75 -20.25
C GLU A 61 -4.33 19.61 -18.96
N ARG A 62 -3.15 20.22 -18.92
CA ARG A 62 -2.30 20.18 -17.73
C ARG A 62 -2.95 21.07 -16.68
N LEU A 63 -3.12 20.54 -15.49
CA LEU A 63 -3.45 21.36 -14.34
C LEU A 63 -2.28 22.33 -14.06
N ASP A 64 -2.61 23.50 -13.53
CA ASP A 64 -1.59 24.45 -13.08
C ASP A 64 -0.65 23.79 -12.07
N PRO A 65 0.62 24.21 -12.01
CA PRO A 65 1.56 23.73 -11.01
C PRO A 65 0.99 23.92 -9.60
N LEU A 66 1.19 22.93 -8.72
CA LEU A 66 0.70 23.01 -7.33
C LEU A 66 1.30 24.23 -6.59
N PHE A 67 2.53 24.58 -6.91
CA PHE A 67 3.24 25.72 -6.37
C PHE A 67 3.74 26.58 -7.53
N GLU A 68 3.34 27.86 -7.57
CA GLU A 68 3.82 28.81 -8.55
C GLU A 68 5.23 29.31 -8.19
N THR A 69 5.52 29.37 -6.89
CA THR A 69 6.77 29.88 -6.36
C THR A 69 7.37 28.97 -5.28
N SER A 70 8.67 29.08 -5.06
CA SER A 70 9.33 28.40 -3.93
C SER A 70 8.74 28.81 -2.58
N ALA A 71 8.26 30.04 -2.45
CA ALA A 71 7.63 30.54 -1.24
C ALA A 71 6.30 29.82 -0.94
N ASP A 72 5.57 29.39 -1.95
CA ASP A 72 4.34 28.62 -1.76
C ASP A 72 4.64 27.20 -1.28
N TYR A 73 5.70 26.59 -1.82
CA TYR A 73 6.22 25.32 -1.34
C TYR A 73 6.69 25.42 0.12
N ASP A 74 7.42 26.47 0.48
CA ASP A 74 7.90 26.69 1.86
C ASP A 74 6.73 26.86 2.85
N LYS A 75 5.66 27.55 2.44
CA LYS A 75 4.42 27.67 3.23
C LYS A 75 3.75 26.33 3.42
N PHE A 76 3.69 25.51 2.34
CA PHE A 76 3.14 24.15 2.39
C PHE A 76 3.93 23.29 3.39
N ILE A 77 5.24 23.21 3.27
CA ILE A 77 6.10 22.45 4.18
C ILE A 77 5.96 22.95 5.63
N SER A 78 5.98 24.29 5.84
CA SER A 78 5.84 24.89 7.17
C SER A 78 4.49 24.55 7.83
N ARG A 79 3.41 24.45 7.05
CA ARG A 79 2.11 24.03 7.55
C ARG A 79 2.11 22.55 7.92
N HIS A 80 2.60 21.68 7.05
CA HIS A 80 2.60 20.22 7.25
C HIS A 80 3.58 19.78 8.35
N SER A 81 4.69 20.47 8.53
CA SER A 81 5.65 20.15 9.60
C SER A 81 5.10 20.29 11.02
N LYS A 82 3.95 20.95 11.18
CA LYS A 82 3.27 21.07 12.48
C LYS A 82 2.46 19.83 12.85
N HIS A 83 2.12 18.99 11.86
CA HIS A 83 1.31 17.78 12.01
C HIS A 83 2.21 16.55 11.91
N GLN A 84 3.01 16.32 12.95
CA GLN A 84 3.90 15.17 13.04
C GLN A 84 3.50 14.27 14.20
N VAL A 85 3.69 12.98 14.02
CA VAL A 85 3.56 12.01 15.10
C VAL A 85 4.65 12.29 16.14
N PRO A 86 4.33 12.47 17.42
CA PRO A 86 5.35 12.60 18.47
C PRO A 86 6.23 11.35 18.48
N ILE A 87 7.54 11.53 18.48
CA ILE A 87 8.50 10.41 18.50
C ILE A 87 9.36 10.56 19.74
N LYS A 88 9.61 9.42 20.41
CA LYS A 88 10.54 9.34 21.54
C LYS A 88 11.42 8.10 21.37
N ASP A 89 12.66 8.21 21.77
CA ASP A 89 13.58 7.08 21.75
C ASP A 89 13.10 6.01 22.74
N LEU A 90 12.91 4.78 22.25
CA LEU A 90 12.48 3.63 23.02
C LEU A 90 13.42 3.37 24.20
N ALA A 91 14.72 3.59 24.03
CA ALA A 91 15.72 3.39 25.09
C ALA A 91 15.54 4.33 26.29
N THR A 92 14.78 5.44 26.12
CA THR A 92 14.51 6.43 27.18
C THR A 92 13.08 6.39 27.69
N TYR A 93 12.28 5.49 27.15
CA TYR A 93 10.88 5.35 27.55
C TYR A 93 10.75 4.36 28.72
N THR A 94 9.79 4.57 29.57
CA THR A 94 9.42 3.67 30.68
C THR A 94 7.90 3.59 30.78
N GLY A 95 7.36 2.43 31.13
CA GLY A 95 5.93 2.22 31.33
C GLY A 95 5.30 1.34 30.24
N LYS A 96 4.01 1.52 30.03
CA LYS A 96 3.21 0.67 29.14
C LYS A 96 3.34 1.09 27.69
N ALA A 97 3.39 0.10 26.82
CA ALA A 97 3.40 0.29 25.37
C ALA A 97 2.37 -0.63 24.69
N PHE A 98 1.95 -0.24 23.50
CA PHE A 98 0.97 -0.92 22.67
C PHE A 98 1.59 -1.27 21.33
N LEU A 99 1.45 -2.52 20.89
CA LEU A 99 1.99 -3.01 19.62
C LEU A 99 0.90 -3.04 18.55
N GLY A 100 1.08 -2.28 17.49
CA GLY A 100 0.25 -2.34 16.28
C GLY A 100 1.00 -2.98 15.12
N ILE A 101 0.35 -3.87 14.37
CA ILE A 101 0.90 -4.54 13.19
C ILE A 101 -0.06 -4.40 12.03
N ASP A 102 0.40 -3.80 10.92
CA ASP A 102 -0.30 -3.80 9.65
C ASP A 102 0.38 -4.77 8.69
N ALA A 103 -0.25 -5.93 8.48
CA ALA A 103 0.22 -6.95 7.55
C ALA A 103 -0.51 -6.79 6.21
N GLY A 104 -0.02 -5.87 5.39
CA GLY A 104 -0.55 -5.61 4.05
C GLY A 104 -0.19 -6.70 3.03
N SER A 105 -0.72 -6.58 1.82
CA SER A 105 -0.45 -7.52 0.72
C SER A 105 1.00 -7.49 0.24
N THR A 106 1.66 -6.34 0.29
CA THR A 106 3.03 -6.14 -0.20
C THR A 106 4.02 -5.75 0.88
N THR A 107 3.55 -5.06 1.91
CA THR A 107 4.41 -4.52 2.97
C THR A 107 3.85 -4.86 4.35
N THR A 108 4.75 -5.08 5.29
CA THR A 108 4.41 -5.22 6.71
C THR A 108 4.96 -4.01 7.47
N LYS A 109 4.12 -3.44 8.34
CA LYS A 109 4.51 -2.35 9.22
C LYS A 109 4.25 -2.79 10.67
N ALA A 110 5.11 -2.34 11.57
CA ALA A 110 4.87 -2.47 13.01
C ALA A 110 5.19 -1.14 13.69
N ALA A 111 4.38 -0.80 14.67
CA ALA A 111 4.56 0.39 15.49
C ALA A 111 4.44 0.01 16.97
N LEU A 112 5.34 0.52 17.79
CA LEU A 112 5.21 0.49 19.25
C LEU A 112 4.88 1.90 19.71
N VAL A 113 3.79 2.05 20.45
CA VAL A 113 3.24 3.35 20.85
C VAL A 113 3.10 3.39 22.35
N GLY A 114 3.50 4.50 22.98
CA GLY A 114 3.29 4.75 24.41
C GLY A 114 1.85 5.10 24.75
N GLU A 115 1.52 5.18 26.04
CA GLU A 115 0.17 5.52 26.54
C GLU A 115 -0.31 6.91 26.08
N ASP A 116 0.61 7.82 25.77
CA ASP A 116 0.34 9.18 25.31
C ASP A 116 0.26 9.29 23.77
N GLY A 117 0.32 8.17 23.06
CA GLY A 117 0.33 8.13 21.59
C GLY A 117 1.67 8.42 20.96
N THR A 118 2.74 8.56 21.75
CA THR A 118 4.10 8.77 21.24
C THR A 118 4.61 7.51 20.56
N LEU A 119 5.13 7.65 19.33
CA LEU A 119 5.77 6.56 18.59
C LEU A 119 7.15 6.26 19.19
N LEU A 120 7.33 5.04 19.68
CA LEU A 120 8.55 4.56 20.32
C LEU A 120 9.44 3.75 19.38
N TYR A 121 8.81 3.03 18.44
CA TYR A 121 9.47 2.22 17.45
C TYR A 121 8.60 2.12 16.19
N SER A 122 9.25 2.10 15.04
CA SER A 122 8.57 1.89 13.76
C SER A 122 9.35 0.91 12.88
N PHE A 123 8.61 0.04 12.20
CA PHE A 123 9.14 -0.91 11.22
C PHE A 123 8.32 -0.81 9.95
N TYR A 124 8.99 -0.77 8.82
CA TYR A 124 8.35 -0.78 7.50
C TYR A 124 9.22 -1.61 6.55
N HIS A 125 8.70 -2.72 6.06
CA HIS A 125 9.45 -3.58 5.15
C HIS A 125 8.55 -4.23 4.10
N ASN A 126 9.12 -4.51 2.92
CA ASN A 126 8.47 -5.37 1.94
C ASN A 126 8.38 -6.80 2.52
N ASN A 127 7.23 -7.44 2.39
CA ASN A 127 7.02 -8.78 2.93
C ASN A 127 7.37 -9.91 1.95
N ASP A 128 7.66 -9.58 0.69
CA ASP A 128 8.05 -10.52 -0.38
C ASP A 128 7.18 -11.79 -0.44
N GLY A 129 5.90 -11.66 -0.06
CA GLY A 129 4.93 -12.75 0.02
C GLY A 129 4.95 -13.56 1.32
N ASP A 130 5.78 -13.18 2.30
CA ASP A 130 5.82 -13.78 3.64
C ASP A 130 5.58 -12.73 4.74
N PRO A 131 4.33 -12.30 4.94
CA PRO A 131 4.00 -11.32 5.97
C PRO A 131 4.25 -11.85 7.39
N LEU A 132 4.10 -13.16 7.62
CA LEU A 132 4.34 -13.75 8.94
C LEU A 132 5.81 -13.72 9.31
N GLY A 133 6.71 -14.17 8.43
CA GLY A 133 8.16 -14.13 8.67
C GLY A 133 8.67 -12.70 8.86
N THR A 134 8.13 -11.75 8.08
CA THR A 134 8.46 -10.33 8.21
C THR A 134 7.98 -9.77 9.55
N THR A 135 6.77 -10.11 9.99
CA THR A 135 6.24 -9.72 11.31
C THR A 135 7.07 -10.29 12.45
N ILE A 136 7.43 -11.58 12.37
CA ILE A 136 8.30 -12.21 13.37
C ILE A 136 9.66 -11.48 13.47
N SER A 137 10.20 -11.05 12.35
CA SER A 137 11.45 -10.28 12.31
C SER A 137 11.31 -8.93 13.00
N ALA A 138 10.21 -8.21 12.75
CA ALA A 138 9.90 -6.95 13.41
C ALA A 138 9.76 -7.11 14.93
N ILE A 139 9.02 -8.13 15.39
CA ILE A 139 8.82 -8.41 16.81
C ILE A 139 10.16 -8.76 17.49
N LYS A 140 10.98 -9.60 16.85
CA LYS A 140 12.32 -9.93 17.38
C LYS A 140 13.21 -8.69 17.50
N ASP A 141 13.09 -7.76 16.56
CA ASP A 141 13.85 -6.52 16.61
C ASP A 141 13.36 -5.60 17.73
N ILE A 142 12.05 -5.49 17.92
CA ILE A 142 11.46 -4.78 19.07
C ILE A 142 11.99 -5.36 20.39
N TYR A 143 11.89 -6.67 20.59
CA TYR A 143 12.32 -7.31 21.85
C TYR A 143 13.82 -7.18 22.13
N ARG A 144 14.67 -7.07 21.10
CA ARG A 144 16.11 -6.81 21.30
C ARG A 144 16.40 -5.42 21.84
N GLN A 145 15.53 -4.47 21.54
CA GLN A 145 15.67 -3.06 21.88
C GLN A 145 14.81 -2.64 23.07
N LEU A 146 13.89 -3.53 23.50
CA LEU A 146 12.92 -3.23 24.56
C LEU A 146 13.63 -3.10 25.92
N PRO A 147 13.54 -1.94 26.58
CA PRO A 147 14.07 -1.78 27.93
C PRO A 147 13.30 -2.63 28.96
N GLU A 148 13.93 -2.99 30.05
CA GLU A 148 13.32 -3.79 31.14
C GLU A 148 12.11 -3.08 31.79
N ASP A 149 12.11 -1.74 31.77
CA ASP A 149 11.04 -0.91 32.35
C ASP A 149 9.89 -0.63 31.36
N VAL A 150 9.87 -1.25 30.18
CA VAL A 150 8.80 -1.12 29.18
C VAL A 150 8.03 -2.43 29.06
N GLU A 151 6.73 -2.36 29.28
CA GLU A 151 5.81 -3.49 29.16
C GLU A 151 4.88 -3.32 27.95
N ILE A 152 4.89 -4.29 27.03
CA ILE A 152 3.88 -4.34 25.95
C ILE A 152 2.61 -4.97 26.53
N VAL A 153 1.62 -4.15 26.81
CA VAL A 153 0.39 -4.56 27.53
C VAL A 153 -0.74 -4.97 26.60
N HIS A 154 -0.68 -4.63 25.34
CA HIS A 154 -1.69 -4.99 24.36
C HIS A 154 -1.12 -4.99 22.93
N SER A 155 -1.68 -5.84 22.07
CA SER A 155 -1.24 -6.03 20.70
C SER A 155 -2.43 -6.18 19.76
N CYS A 156 -2.34 -5.56 18.59
CA CYS A 156 -3.39 -5.61 17.58
C CYS A 156 -2.79 -5.78 16.18
N SER A 157 -3.43 -6.58 15.34
CA SER A 157 -3.11 -6.69 13.92
C SER A 157 -4.22 -6.15 13.05
N THR A 158 -3.83 -5.68 11.86
CA THR A 158 -4.73 -5.22 10.80
C THR A 158 -4.17 -5.55 9.42
N GLY A 159 -4.90 -5.22 8.35
CA GLY A 159 -4.52 -5.48 6.97
C GLY A 159 -4.94 -6.87 6.46
N TYR A 160 -4.56 -7.21 5.23
CA TYR A 160 -4.92 -8.48 4.59
C TYR A 160 -4.46 -9.73 5.36
N GLY A 161 -3.35 -9.63 6.08
CA GLY A 161 -2.79 -10.71 6.90
C GLY A 161 -3.29 -10.72 8.35
N GLU A 162 -4.26 -9.86 8.72
CA GLU A 162 -4.73 -9.68 10.09
C GLU A 162 -5.00 -11.00 10.81
N ALA A 163 -5.90 -11.82 10.30
CA ALA A 163 -6.32 -13.07 10.93
C ALA A 163 -5.17 -14.10 11.05
N LEU A 164 -4.28 -14.15 10.05
CA LEU A 164 -3.11 -15.01 10.07
C LEU A 164 -2.14 -14.57 11.19
N ILE A 165 -1.81 -13.30 11.24
CA ILE A 165 -0.86 -12.74 12.20
C ILE A 165 -1.39 -12.86 13.62
N LYS A 166 -2.66 -12.47 13.85
CA LYS A 166 -3.32 -12.62 15.14
C LYS A 166 -3.26 -14.06 15.64
N SER A 167 -3.66 -15.00 14.79
CA SER A 167 -3.74 -16.40 15.16
C SER A 167 -2.36 -17.04 15.39
N ALA A 168 -1.39 -16.76 14.50
CA ALA A 168 -0.06 -17.35 14.57
C ALA A 168 0.77 -16.83 15.75
N LEU A 169 0.61 -15.55 16.10
CA LEU A 169 1.39 -14.89 17.16
C LEU A 169 0.59 -14.66 18.44
N MET A 170 -0.66 -15.14 18.49
CA MET A 170 -1.56 -15.00 19.63
C MET A 170 -1.71 -13.55 20.10
N LEU A 171 -1.90 -12.63 19.13
CA LEU A 171 -2.13 -11.23 19.45
C LEU A 171 -3.51 -11.07 20.09
N ASP A 172 -3.66 -10.04 20.93
CA ASP A 172 -4.88 -9.79 21.68
C ASP A 172 -6.07 -9.50 20.77
N GLU A 173 -5.88 -8.63 19.75
CA GLU A 173 -6.93 -8.21 18.86
C GLU A 173 -6.53 -8.25 17.37
N GLY A 174 -7.55 -8.28 16.52
CA GLY A 174 -7.48 -8.00 15.09
C GLY A 174 -8.54 -6.98 14.75
N GLU A 175 -8.19 -5.96 13.99
CA GLU A 175 -9.08 -4.88 13.65
C GLU A 175 -9.16 -4.68 12.13
N VAL A 176 -10.31 -4.26 11.66
CA VAL A 176 -10.51 -3.91 10.26
C VAL A 176 -9.68 -2.68 9.91
N GLU A 177 -8.97 -2.72 8.80
CA GLU A 177 -8.03 -1.68 8.37
C GLU A 177 -8.66 -0.27 8.35
N THR A 178 -9.89 -0.12 7.85
CA THR A 178 -10.59 1.17 7.82
C THR A 178 -10.90 1.73 9.21
N VAL A 179 -11.14 0.85 10.17
CA VAL A 179 -11.35 1.22 11.57
C VAL A 179 -10.05 1.62 12.24
N ALA A 180 -8.97 0.87 11.98
CA ALA A 180 -7.63 1.23 12.46
C ALA A 180 -7.18 2.60 11.94
N HIS A 181 -7.42 2.89 10.65
CA HIS A 181 -7.17 4.22 10.07
C HIS A 181 -7.98 5.32 10.76
N TYR A 182 -9.26 5.05 11.04
CA TYR A 182 -10.11 6.02 11.74
C TYR A 182 -9.60 6.33 13.16
N TYR A 183 -9.25 5.32 13.94
CA TYR A 183 -8.72 5.53 15.29
C TYR A 183 -7.43 6.35 15.27
N ALA A 184 -6.53 6.05 14.36
CA ALA A 184 -5.29 6.82 14.22
C ALA A 184 -5.56 8.27 13.81
N ALA A 185 -6.44 8.50 12.83
CA ALA A 185 -6.78 9.85 12.37
C ALA A 185 -7.49 10.65 13.48
N ALA A 186 -8.46 10.06 14.18
CA ALA A 186 -9.20 10.71 15.24
C ALA A 186 -8.35 11.02 16.48
N PHE A 187 -7.27 10.27 16.70
CA PHE A 187 -6.32 10.58 17.77
C PHE A 187 -5.59 11.91 17.52
N PHE A 188 -5.25 12.22 16.27
CA PHE A 188 -4.56 13.47 15.90
C PHE A 188 -5.53 14.61 15.57
N GLU A 189 -6.68 14.27 14.98
CA GLU A 189 -7.73 15.21 14.60
C GLU A 189 -9.10 14.64 15.01
N PRO A 190 -9.56 14.93 16.22
CA PRO A 190 -10.81 14.37 16.77
C PRO A 190 -12.06 14.67 15.92
N ASP A 191 -12.04 15.76 15.17
CA ASP A 191 -13.13 16.20 14.30
C ASP A 191 -12.95 15.76 12.83
N VAL A 192 -12.10 14.76 12.57
CA VAL A 192 -11.88 14.23 11.21
C VAL A 192 -13.20 13.75 10.60
N ASP A 193 -13.51 14.22 9.40
CA ASP A 193 -14.73 13.86 8.65
C ASP A 193 -14.45 13.05 7.37
N CYS A 194 -13.20 13.06 6.87
CA CYS A 194 -12.79 12.33 5.70
C CYS A 194 -11.32 11.88 5.78
N ILE A 195 -11.07 10.63 5.45
CA ILE A 195 -9.73 10.05 5.37
C ILE A 195 -9.52 9.55 3.95
N LEU A 196 -8.44 9.97 3.31
CA LEU A 196 -7.96 9.43 2.04
C LEU A 196 -6.76 8.53 2.33
N ASP A 197 -7.01 7.21 2.28
CA ASP A 197 -5.96 6.21 2.38
C ASP A 197 -5.51 5.81 0.96
N ILE A 198 -4.21 5.97 0.69
CA ILE A 198 -3.61 5.62 -0.60
C ILE A 198 -2.59 4.51 -0.35
N GLY A 199 -3.07 3.28 -0.44
CA GLY A 199 -2.27 2.07 -0.31
C GLY A 199 -1.44 1.77 -1.56
N GLY A 200 -0.65 0.69 -1.50
CA GLY A 200 0.16 0.22 -2.64
C GLY A 200 -0.67 -0.26 -3.83
N GLN A 201 -1.82 -0.87 -3.57
CA GLN A 201 -2.67 -1.50 -4.58
C GLN A 201 -4.09 -0.92 -4.67
N ASP A 202 -4.56 -0.28 -3.63
CA ASP A 202 -5.90 0.30 -3.54
C ASP A 202 -5.85 1.73 -2.97
N MET A 203 -6.96 2.41 -3.11
CA MET A 203 -7.21 3.71 -2.51
C MET A 203 -8.61 3.69 -1.89
N LYS A 204 -8.71 4.21 -0.67
CA LYS A 204 -9.97 4.28 0.06
C LYS A 204 -10.28 5.73 0.44
N CYS A 205 -11.53 6.12 0.23
CA CYS A 205 -12.08 7.34 0.80
C CYS A 205 -13.05 6.93 1.92
N ILE A 206 -12.66 7.20 3.16
CA ILE A 206 -13.42 6.83 4.35
C ILE A 206 -14.10 8.10 4.87
N LYS A 207 -15.42 8.12 4.86
CA LYS A 207 -16.22 9.23 5.40
C LYS A 207 -16.60 8.94 6.82
N ILE A 208 -16.40 9.93 7.68
CA ILE A 208 -16.71 9.86 9.11
C ILE A 208 -17.91 10.74 9.39
N LYS A 209 -18.83 10.25 10.21
CA LYS A 209 -19.99 11.00 10.67
C LYS A 209 -20.33 10.57 12.11
N ASN A 210 -20.54 11.53 12.97
CA ASN A 210 -20.85 11.28 14.38
C ASN A 210 -19.80 10.35 15.03
N GLN A 211 -18.52 10.58 14.76
CA GLN A 211 -17.39 9.80 15.29
C GLN A 211 -17.47 8.29 14.94
N THR A 212 -18.03 7.99 13.79
CA THR A 212 -18.17 6.61 13.29
C THR A 212 -17.92 6.59 11.79
N VAL A 213 -17.36 5.50 11.26
CA VAL A 213 -17.22 5.27 9.83
C VAL A 213 -18.63 5.15 9.20
N ASP A 214 -19.00 6.16 8.42
CA ASP A 214 -20.30 6.23 7.74
C ASP A 214 -20.30 5.48 6.40
N SER A 215 -19.28 5.69 5.60
CA SER A 215 -19.13 5.00 4.32
C SER A 215 -17.67 4.88 3.89
N VAL A 216 -17.38 3.84 3.11
CA VAL A 216 -16.06 3.59 2.50
C VAL A 216 -16.25 3.44 1.00
N GLN A 217 -15.54 4.26 0.24
CA GLN A 217 -15.46 4.15 -1.21
C GLN A 217 -14.08 3.63 -1.59
N LEU A 218 -14.05 2.54 -2.36
CA LEU A 218 -12.84 1.94 -2.89
C LEU A 218 -12.71 2.28 -4.36
N ASN A 219 -11.49 2.40 -4.86
CA ASN A 219 -11.28 2.46 -6.30
C ASN A 219 -11.60 1.09 -6.92
N GLU A 220 -12.26 1.11 -8.10
CA GLU A 220 -12.69 -0.13 -8.78
C GLU A 220 -11.54 -0.88 -9.48
N ALA A 221 -10.42 -0.21 -9.72
CA ALA A 221 -9.25 -0.80 -10.37
C ALA A 221 -7.95 -0.40 -9.68
N CYS A 222 -7.07 -1.36 -9.45
CA CYS A 222 -5.75 -1.14 -8.82
C CYS A 222 -4.89 -0.07 -9.51
N SER A 223 -5.11 0.21 -10.79
CA SER A 223 -4.37 1.21 -11.56
C SER A 223 -4.94 2.63 -11.52
N SER A 224 -6.05 2.87 -10.81
CA SER A 224 -6.74 4.19 -10.87
C SER A 224 -6.43 5.11 -9.70
N GLY A 225 -5.17 5.25 -9.31
CA GLY A 225 -4.73 6.23 -8.31
C GLY A 225 -4.10 5.65 -7.05
N CYS A 226 -3.86 4.34 -7.01
CA CYS A 226 -3.11 3.71 -5.92
C CYS A 226 -1.60 4.03 -6.01
N GLY A 227 -0.87 3.74 -4.94
CA GLY A 227 0.56 4.03 -4.83
C GLY A 227 1.41 3.46 -5.95
N SER A 228 1.13 2.22 -6.42
CA SER A 228 1.86 1.60 -7.53
C SER A 228 1.65 2.31 -8.86
N PHE A 229 0.45 2.87 -9.11
CA PHE A 229 0.18 3.70 -10.27
C PHE A 229 0.98 5.01 -10.21
N ILE A 230 0.94 5.70 -9.08
CA ILE A 230 1.69 6.94 -8.86
C ILE A 230 3.20 6.70 -9.03
N GLU A 231 3.71 5.58 -8.51
CA GLU A 231 5.11 5.18 -8.65
C GLU A 231 5.49 4.92 -10.09
N THR A 232 4.68 4.18 -10.83
CA THR A 232 4.91 3.89 -12.25
C THR A 232 4.89 5.17 -13.08
N PHE A 233 3.95 6.05 -12.79
CA PHE A 233 3.82 7.34 -13.49
C PHE A 233 5.01 8.26 -13.19
N ALA A 234 5.42 8.37 -11.93
CA ALA A 234 6.60 9.13 -11.54
C ALA A 234 7.87 8.61 -12.23
N LYS A 235 8.08 7.30 -12.27
CA LYS A 235 9.19 6.67 -12.99
C LYS A 235 9.17 6.97 -14.49
N SER A 236 7.99 6.93 -15.12
CA SER A 236 7.84 7.23 -16.56
C SER A 236 8.20 8.68 -16.90
N LEU A 237 8.02 9.59 -15.95
CA LEU A 237 8.35 11.00 -16.05
C LEU A 237 9.76 11.34 -15.56
N ASN A 238 10.57 10.34 -15.20
CA ASN A 238 11.90 10.50 -14.60
C ASN A 238 11.92 11.33 -13.30
N TYR A 239 10.85 11.30 -12.52
CA TYR A 239 10.82 11.87 -11.19
C TYR A 239 11.46 10.94 -10.17
N THR A 240 12.23 11.53 -9.24
CA THR A 240 12.82 10.83 -8.09
C THR A 240 11.76 10.52 -7.01
N GLU A 241 12.14 9.76 -5.99
CA GLU A 241 11.25 9.45 -4.85
C GLU A 241 10.73 10.70 -4.10
N ILE A 242 11.46 11.80 -4.13
CA ILE A 242 11.03 13.08 -3.55
C ILE A 242 9.83 13.65 -4.32
N GLY A 243 9.83 13.59 -5.65
CA GLY A 243 8.67 13.94 -6.47
C GLY A 243 7.47 13.05 -6.18
N ARG A 244 7.70 11.77 -5.83
CA ARG A 244 6.68 10.82 -5.40
C ARG A 244 6.08 11.17 -4.03
N ALA A 245 6.88 11.59 -3.07
CA ALA A 245 6.40 12.03 -1.76
C ALA A 245 5.46 13.24 -1.89
N SER A 246 5.83 14.25 -2.67
CA SER A 246 4.96 15.41 -2.91
C SER A 246 3.67 15.06 -3.67
N CYS A 247 3.63 13.96 -4.43
CA CYS A 247 2.40 13.44 -5.03
C CYS A 247 1.51 12.68 -4.03
N ARG A 248 2.07 12.11 -2.95
CA ARG A 248 1.30 11.44 -1.89
C ARG A 248 0.59 12.41 -0.95
N GLU A 249 1.07 13.63 -0.85
CA GLU A 249 0.54 14.68 0.03
C GLU A 249 -0.49 15.61 -0.65
N ARG A 250 -1.00 15.23 -1.82
CA ARG A 250 -1.99 16.02 -2.58
C ARG A 250 -3.40 15.55 -2.35
#